data_04ad89fa6a6e1da71121de0fee571861
#
_entry.id   04ad89fa6a6e1da71121de0fee571861
#
_cell.length_a   1.000
_cell.length_b   1.000
_cell.length_c   1.000
_cell.angle_alpha   90.00
_cell.angle_beta   90.00
_cell.angle_gamma   90.00
#
_symmetry.space_group_name_H-M   'P 1'
#
loop_
_entity.id
_entity.type
_entity.pdbx_description
1 polymer ?
#
loop_
_entity_poly.entity_id
_entity_poly.type
_entity_poly.pdbx_seq_one_letter_code
_entity_poly.pdbx_strand_id
1 'polypeptide(L)'
;MKAYKGFDKDLKCRDFQFEVGKEYTEEKASLCDYGFHACEYPLDCFRYYEPYKSRYCEIEIDDNGERHDDDSKVCGTKIKIGAEIGIPGIVKAAVKYVTERAKPSNKHHTTAKQKANSATGDWSANSATGYGSANSATGYGSANSATGSRSANSATGSRSANSATGDWSANSATGYGSANSATGYGSANLSTGIECKNDGNGERNICIGWGKNNKCKGSIGSFLVLSEWGEWNGKEYPFIAAKMVEVDGETIKQDTYYKLTNGEIVEAE
;
A
#
# COMPACT_ATOMS: atom_id res chain seq x y z
N MET A 1 22.04 -5.29 3.16
CA MET A 1 20.85 -4.87 3.93
C MET A 1 19.58 -5.54 3.40
N LYS A 2 18.50 -5.59 4.20
CA LYS A 2 17.17 -6.00 3.70
C LYS A 2 16.50 -4.83 3.00
N ALA A 3 15.89 -5.08 1.84
CA ALA A 3 15.15 -4.10 1.06
C ALA A 3 14.03 -4.81 0.26
N TYR A 4 13.34 -4.08 -0.60
CA TYR A 4 12.23 -4.55 -1.41
C TYR A 4 12.45 -4.18 -2.86
N LYS A 5 12.07 -5.07 -3.77
CA LYS A 5 12.21 -4.85 -5.20
C LYS A 5 10.95 -5.26 -5.93
N GLY A 6 10.54 -4.39 -6.86
CA GLY A 6 9.52 -4.69 -7.85
C GLY A 6 10.13 -5.31 -9.11
N PHE A 7 9.32 -6.09 -9.80
CA PHE A 7 9.61 -6.73 -11.09
C PHE A 7 8.35 -6.70 -11.95
N ASP A 8 8.50 -6.94 -13.24
CA ASP A 8 7.35 -7.22 -14.08
C ASP A 8 6.65 -8.56 -13.73
N LYS A 9 5.61 -8.92 -14.49
CA LYS A 9 4.84 -10.17 -14.28
C LYS A 9 5.69 -11.43 -14.43
N ASP A 10 6.77 -11.38 -15.21
CA ASP A 10 7.66 -12.50 -15.51
C ASP A 10 8.90 -12.54 -14.60
N LEU A 11 8.91 -11.75 -13.52
CA LEU A 11 10.03 -11.56 -12.60
C LEU A 11 11.27 -10.97 -13.28
N LYS A 12 11.06 -10.07 -14.25
CA LYS A 12 12.13 -9.33 -14.92
C LYS A 12 12.22 -7.90 -14.42
N CYS A 13 13.41 -7.35 -14.51
CA CYS A 13 13.68 -5.93 -14.39
C CYS A 13 14.43 -5.47 -15.64
N ARG A 14 13.80 -4.65 -16.48
CA ARG A 14 14.24 -4.38 -17.85
C ARG A 14 14.36 -5.73 -18.58
N ASP A 15 15.52 -6.03 -19.17
CA ASP A 15 15.76 -7.27 -19.93
C ASP A 15 16.37 -8.39 -19.08
N PHE A 16 16.62 -8.17 -17.79
CA PHE A 16 17.26 -9.13 -16.92
C PHE A 16 16.23 -10.01 -16.19
N GLN A 17 16.40 -11.33 -16.29
CA GLN A 17 15.55 -12.34 -15.65
C GLN A 17 16.06 -12.66 -14.24
N PHE A 18 15.18 -12.52 -13.24
CA PHE A 18 15.46 -12.93 -11.86
C PHE A 18 14.71 -14.21 -11.49
N GLU A 19 15.18 -14.88 -10.46
CA GLU A 19 14.53 -16.07 -9.88
C GLU A 19 14.58 -15.98 -8.35
N VAL A 20 13.46 -16.34 -7.72
CA VAL A 20 13.36 -16.40 -6.25
C VAL A 20 14.41 -17.39 -5.69
N GLY A 21 15.10 -16.99 -4.64
CA GLY A 21 16.14 -17.76 -3.97
C GLY A 21 17.54 -17.60 -4.57
N LYS A 22 17.68 -17.01 -5.76
CA LYS A 22 18.98 -16.83 -6.41
C LYS A 22 19.68 -15.54 -6.00
N GLU A 23 20.98 -15.57 -6.14
CA GLU A 23 21.90 -14.45 -5.93
C GLU A 23 22.55 -14.04 -7.26
N TYR A 24 22.74 -12.74 -7.45
CA TYR A 24 23.30 -12.14 -8.65
C TYR A 24 24.34 -11.11 -8.29
N THR A 25 25.35 -10.95 -9.13
CA THR A 25 26.47 -10.01 -8.97
C THR A 25 26.73 -9.22 -10.24
N GLU A 26 27.12 -7.95 -10.07
CA GLU A 26 27.54 -7.03 -11.12
C GLU A 26 28.90 -6.43 -10.75
N GLU A 27 29.67 -5.97 -11.72
CA GLU A 27 31.00 -5.42 -11.47
C GLU A 27 30.98 -4.07 -10.77
N LYS A 28 29.92 -3.28 -10.99
CA LYS A 28 29.79 -1.92 -10.45
C LYS A 28 28.32 -1.60 -10.14
N ALA A 29 28.10 -0.68 -9.22
CA ALA A 29 26.81 -0.12 -8.90
C ALA A 29 26.88 1.40 -8.78
N SER A 30 25.92 2.09 -9.37
CA SER A 30 25.69 3.52 -9.25
C SER A 30 24.19 3.78 -9.34
N LEU A 31 23.69 4.66 -8.51
CA LEU A 31 22.25 4.90 -8.38
C LEU A 31 21.66 5.40 -9.70
N CYS A 32 20.57 4.77 -10.13
CA CYS A 32 19.85 5.02 -11.39
C CYS A 32 20.60 4.65 -12.69
N ASP A 33 21.84 4.16 -12.61
CA ASP A 33 22.69 3.89 -13.78
C ASP A 33 23.08 2.40 -13.86
N TYR A 34 23.90 1.90 -12.94
CA TYR A 34 24.44 0.54 -12.97
C TYR A 34 24.11 -0.26 -11.73
N GLY A 35 24.18 -1.61 -11.85
CA GLY A 35 23.99 -2.55 -10.76
C GLY A 35 22.53 -2.78 -10.39
N PHE A 36 22.33 -3.38 -9.24
CA PHE A 36 21.01 -3.71 -8.75
C PHE A 36 20.42 -2.58 -7.92
N HIS A 37 19.12 -2.35 -8.08
CA HIS A 37 18.37 -1.31 -7.36
C HIS A 37 17.21 -1.92 -6.59
N ALA A 38 16.96 -1.37 -5.40
CA ALA A 38 15.84 -1.76 -4.53
C ALA A 38 15.37 -0.54 -3.72
N CYS A 39 14.33 -0.69 -2.92
CA CYS A 39 13.84 0.34 -2.03
C CYS A 39 13.87 -0.15 -0.57
N GLU A 40 14.38 0.66 0.35
CA GLU A 40 14.29 0.35 1.78
C GLU A 40 12.85 0.40 2.27
N TYR A 41 12.10 1.46 1.88
CA TYR A 41 10.69 1.58 2.20
C TYR A 41 9.84 0.83 1.17
N PRO A 42 9.06 -0.18 1.60
CA PRO A 42 8.37 -1.07 0.67
C PRO A 42 7.47 -0.38 -0.34
N LEU A 43 6.71 0.66 0.07
CA LEU A 43 5.77 1.35 -0.82
C LEU A 43 6.46 2.19 -1.90
N ASP A 44 7.75 2.50 -1.76
CA ASP A 44 8.49 3.20 -2.81
C ASP A 44 8.71 2.32 -4.05
N CYS A 45 8.61 0.99 -3.92
CA CYS A 45 8.61 0.09 -5.07
C CYS A 45 7.47 0.41 -6.06
N PHE A 46 6.34 0.94 -5.58
CA PHE A 46 5.20 1.29 -6.42
C PHE A 46 5.45 2.46 -7.37
N ARG A 47 6.49 3.26 -7.13
CA ARG A 47 6.93 4.32 -8.05
C ARG A 47 7.51 3.77 -9.36
N TYR A 48 8.10 2.59 -9.29
CA TYR A 48 8.86 1.97 -10.38
C TYR A 48 8.11 0.82 -11.03
N TYR A 49 7.30 0.14 -10.24
CA TYR A 49 6.55 -1.04 -10.64
C TYR A 49 5.12 -0.91 -10.14
N GLU A 50 4.19 -0.72 -11.06
CA GLU A 50 2.78 -0.57 -10.75
C GLU A 50 2.24 -1.85 -10.12
N PRO A 51 1.56 -1.79 -8.96
CA PRO A 51 1.19 -2.96 -8.16
C PRO A 51 0.42 -4.06 -8.89
N TYR A 52 -0.34 -3.71 -9.87
CA TYR A 52 -1.23 -4.63 -10.58
C TYR A 52 -0.55 -5.38 -11.74
N LYS A 53 0.59 -4.88 -12.25
CA LYS A 53 1.38 -5.49 -13.34
C LYS A 53 2.65 -6.15 -12.83
N SER A 54 2.87 -6.08 -11.51
CA SER A 54 4.21 -6.28 -10.98
C SER A 54 4.21 -7.26 -9.82
N ARG A 55 5.32 -7.94 -9.69
CA ARG A 55 5.64 -8.86 -8.59
C ARG A 55 6.63 -8.18 -7.66
N TYR A 56 6.56 -8.49 -6.39
CA TYR A 56 7.41 -7.88 -5.38
C TYR A 56 8.07 -8.94 -4.53
N CYS A 57 9.37 -8.77 -4.28
CA CYS A 57 10.13 -9.66 -3.41
C CYS A 57 10.80 -8.87 -2.27
N GLU A 58 10.89 -9.52 -1.12
CA GLU A 58 11.93 -9.18 -0.16
C GLU A 58 13.27 -9.53 -0.78
N ILE A 59 14.29 -8.69 -0.57
CA ILE A 59 15.63 -8.93 -1.10
C ILE A 59 16.70 -8.60 -0.05
N GLU A 60 17.90 -9.14 -0.27
CA GLU A 60 19.12 -8.69 0.40
C GLU A 60 20.03 -8.04 -0.64
N ILE A 61 20.57 -6.86 -0.34
CA ILE A 61 21.46 -6.10 -1.22
C ILE A 61 22.69 -5.61 -0.43
N ASP A 62 23.85 -5.59 -1.08
CA ASP A 62 25.09 -5.00 -0.58
C ASP A 62 25.11 -3.49 -0.88
N ASP A 63 24.35 -2.74 -0.13
CA ASP A 63 24.17 -1.31 -0.28
C ASP A 63 25.51 -0.54 -0.37
N ASN A 64 25.75 0.20 -1.46
CA ASN A 64 26.95 1.01 -1.66
C ASN A 64 26.91 2.37 -0.96
N GLY A 65 25.82 2.70 -0.27
CA GLY A 65 25.62 3.93 0.49
C GLY A 65 25.06 5.11 -0.30
N GLU A 66 24.89 5.00 -1.62
CA GLU A 66 24.23 6.04 -2.40
C GLU A 66 22.73 6.11 -2.07
N ARG A 67 22.18 7.32 -2.05
CA ARG A 67 20.75 7.57 -1.75
C ARG A 67 20.12 8.48 -2.78
N HIS A 68 18.85 8.20 -3.09
CA HIS A 68 18.01 9.06 -3.92
C HIS A 68 17.36 10.14 -3.06
N ASP A 69 17.26 11.37 -3.58
CA ASP A 69 16.74 12.51 -2.81
C ASP A 69 15.23 12.41 -2.55
N ASP A 70 14.48 11.78 -3.46
CA ASP A 70 13.01 11.77 -3.44
C ASP A 70 12.39 10.47 -2.89
N ASP A 71 13.19 9.42 -2.65
CA ASP A 71 12.70 8.12 -2.18
C ASP A 71 13.78 7.27 -1.48
N SER A 72 13.43 6.08 -1.06
CA SER A 72 14.32 5.17 -0.34
C SER A 72 15.12 4.23 -1.24
N LYS A 73 15.34 4.59 -2.49
CA LYS A 73 16.10 3.78 -3.44
C LYS A 73 17.56 3.61 -3.01
N VAL A 74 18.01 2.39 -3.12
CA VAL A 74 19.40 1.97 -2.86
C VAL A 74 19.95 1.20 -4.04
N CYS A 75 21.26 1.13 -4.17
CA CYS A 75 21.91 0.30 -5.18
C CYS A 75 23.08 -0.49 -4.60
N GLY A 76 23.44 -1.57 -5.30
CA GLY A 76 24.53 -2.44 -4.91
C GLY A 76 25.00 -3.33 -6.05
N THR A 77 26.16 -3.94 -5.89
CA THR A 77 26.75 -4.87 -6.85
C THR A 77 26.27 -6.29 -6.68
N LYS A 78 25.64 -6.60 -5.53
CA LYS A 78 25.17 -7.94 -5.20
C LYS A 78 23.74 -7.90 -4.68
N ILE A 79 22.88 -8.78 -5.22
CA ILE A 79 21.51 -8.92 -4.79
C ILE A 79 21.12 -10.39 -4.64
N LYS A 80 20.38 -10.71 -3.57
CA LYS A 80 19.74 -12.02 -3.38
C LYS A 80 18.23 -11.83 -3.36
N ILE A 81 17.54 -12.54 -4.23
CA ILE A 81 16.07 -12.49 -4.31
C ILE A 81 15.48 -13.40 -3.24
N GLY A 82 14.77 -12.83 -2.30
CA GLY A 82 14.09 -13.56 -1.23
C GLY A 82 12.67 -13.97 -1.60
N ALA A 83 11.80 -14.05 -0.59
CA ALA A 83 10.42 -14.46 -0.79
C ALA A 83 9.63 -13.44 -1.62
N GLU A 84 8.81 -13.95 -2.52
CA GLU A 84 7.80 -13.13 -3.20
C GLU A 84 6.67 -12.78 -2.23
N ILE A 85 6.27 -11.51 -2.24
CA ILE A 85 5.21 -10.98 -1.40
C ILE A 85 4.18 -10.22 -2.25
N GLY A 86 2.90 -10.48 -2.03
CA GLY A 86 1.83 -9.74 -2.70
C GLY A 86 1.60 -8.36 -2.06
N ILE A 87 0.60 -7.64 -2.56
CA ILE A 87 0.22 -6.31 -2.03
C ILE A 87 -0.02 -6.33 -0.50
N PRO A 88 -0.75 -7.29 0.09
CA PRO A 88 -0.89 -7.37 1.54
C PRO A 88 0.47 -7.52 2.25
N GLY A 89 1.39 -8.27 1.65
CA GLY A 89 2.75 -8.44 2.17
C GLY A 89 3.56 -7.14 2.15
N ILE A 90 3.51 -6.38 1.06
CA ILE A 90 4.19 -5.08 0.93
C ILE A 90 3.63 -4.05 1.94
N VAL A 91 2.29 -4.00 2.11
CA VAL A 91 1.65 -3.12 3.11
C VAL A 91 2.09 -3.51 4.53
N LYS A 92 2.07 -4.81 4.85
CA LYS A 92 2.55 -5.31 6.14
C LYS A 92 4.02 -4.97 6.38
N ALA A 93 4.84 -5.08 5.35
CA ALA A 93 6.26 -4.70 5.41
C ALA A 93 6.45 -3.20 5.63
N ALA A 94 5.63 -2.35 4.98
CA ALA A 94 5.65 -0.90 5.19
C ALA A 94 5.27 -0.51 6.62
N VAL A 95 4.20 -1.10 7.17
CA VAL A 95 3.83 -0.92 8.58
C VAL A 95 4.98 -1.30 9.50
N LYS A 96 5.59 -2.48 9.26
CA LYS A 96 6.74 -2.95 10.05
C LYS A 96 7.92 -1.99 9.95
N TYR A 97 8.29 -1.56 8.73
CA TYR A 97 9.39 -0.63 8.50
C TYR A 97 9.23 0.66 9.31
N VAL A 98 8.04 1.29 9.23
CA VAL A 98 7.74 2.53 9.97
C VAL A 98 7.73 2.27 11.48
N THR A 99 7.11 1.17 11.94
CA THR A 99 7.03 0.84 13.36
C THR A 99 8.42 0.63 13.98
N GLU A 100 9.35 0.00 13.26
CA GLU A 100 10.71 -0.24 13.74
C GLU A 100 11.56 1.04 13.79
N ARG A 101 11.34 1.96 12.86
CA ARG A 101 12.13 3.19 12.69
C ARG A 101 11.53 4.42 13.39
N ALA A 102 10.25 4.38 13.74
CA ALA A 102 9.61 5.48 14.45
C ALA A 102 10.33 5.76 15.78
N LYS A 103 10.61 7.03 16.06
CA LYS A 103 11.16 7.45 17.35
C LYS A 103 10.23 7.00 18.48
N PRO A 104 10.74 6.69 19.68
CA PRO A 104 9.88 6.30 20.82
C PRO A 104 8.73 7.28 21.10
N SER A 105 8.97 8.58 20.89
CA SER A 105 7.95 9.63 21.02
C SER A 105 6.84 9.57 19.96
N ASN A 106 7.08 8.91 18.82
CA ASN A 106 6.14 8.78 17.70
C ASN A 106 5.53 7.38 17.59
N LYS A 107 5.84 6.49 18.56
CA LYS A 107 5.26 5.14 18.62
C LYS A 107 4.18 5.10 19.67
N HIS A 108 2.97 4.78 19.25
CA HIS A 108 1.83 4.62 20.15
C HIS A 108 1.26 3.21 20.00
N HIS A 109 1.20 2.49 21.11
CA HIS A 109 0.63 1.15 21.17
C HIS A 109 -0.35 1.03 22.33
N THR A 110 -1.49 0.40 22.09
CA THR A 110 -2.44 0.06 23.13
C THR A 110 -3.08 -1.29 22.92
N THR A 111 -3.28 -2.02 24.00
CA THR A 111 -4.07 -3.26 24.04
C THR A 111 -5.42 -3.06 24.74
N ALA A 112 -5.63 -1.90 25.34
CA ALA A 112 -6.86 -1.60 26.06
C ALA A 112 -8.03 -1.35 25.10
N LYS A 113 -9.25 -1.73 25.54
CA LYS A 113 -10.48 -1.46 24.78
C LYS A 113 -10.77 0.04 24.72
N GLN A 114 -11.34 0.50 23.59
CA GLN A 114 -11.81 1.88 23.38
C GLN A 114 -10.75 2.95 23.67
N LYS A 115 -9.52 2.71 23.26
CA LYS A 115 -8.43 3.68 23.38
C LYS A 115 -8.09 4.29 22.03
N ALA A 116 -7.68 5.54 22.07
CA ALA A 116 -7.19 6.26 20.91
C ALA A 116 -5.67 6.43 20.96
N ASN A 117 -5.02 6.18 19.84
CA ASN A 117 -3.63 6.55 19.60
C ASN A 117 -3.60 7.66 18.55
N SER A 118 -2.81 8.69 18.79
CA SER A 118 -2.59 9.75 17.81
C SER A 118 -1.10 10.05 17.69
N ALA A 119 -0.62 10.15 16.46
CA ALA A 119 0.75 10.54 16.20
C ALA A 119 0.79 11.58 15.07
N THR A 120 1.62 12.60 15.25
CA THR A 120 1.84 13.66 14.28
C THR A 120 3.31 13.68 13.87
N GLY A 121 3.56 14.06 12.64
CA GLY A 121 4.90 14.07 12.06
C GLY A 121 5.15 12.89 11.13
N ASP A 122 6.12 13.04 10.29
CA ASP A 122 6.47 12.03 9.28
C ASP A 122 6.93 10.73 9.94
N TRP A 123 6.63 9.61 9.29
CA TRP A 123 6.99 8.28 9.74
C TRP A 123 6.39 7.90 11.10
N SER A 124 5.21 8.41 11.41
CA SER A 124 4.48 8.06 12.63
C SER A 124 3.86 6.67 12.54
N ALA A 125 3.82 5.96 13.68
CA ALA A 125 3.24 4.62 13.75
C ALA A 125 2.32 4.47 14.96
N ASN A 126 1.11 3.99 14.72
CA ASN A 126 0.14 3.64 15.76
C ASN A 126 -0.27 2.17 15.64
N SER A 127 -0.39 1.51 16.79
CA SER A 127 -0.87 0.14 16.85
C SER A 127 -1.89 -0.03 17.98
N ALA A 128 -3.00 -0.70 17.69
CA ALA A 128 -4.01 -1.03 18.68
C ALA A 128 -4.51 -2.46 18.49
N THR A 129 -4.60 -3.21 19.59
CA THR A 129 -5.14 -4.58 19.60
C THR A 129 -6.47 -4.69 20.34
N GLY A 130 -6.89 -3.61 21.02
CA GLY A 130 -8.13 -3.58 21.78
C GLY A 130 -9.38 -3.39 20.93
N TYR A 131 -10.50 -3.95 21.37
CA TYR A 131 -11.81 -3.73 20.78
C TYR A 131 -12.19 -2.24 20.76
N GLY A 132 -12.70 -1.73 19.63
CA GLY A 132 -13.17 -0.35 19.48
C GLY A 132 -12.08 0.71 19.58
N SER A 133 -10.84 0.36 19.28
CA SER A 133 -9.73 1.29 19.34
C SER A 133 -9.64 2.17 18.10
N ALA A 134 -9.05 3.36 18.24
CA ALA A 134 -8.85 4.29 17.14
C ALA A 134 -7.36 4.65 16.99
N ASN A 135 -6.86 4.62 15.78
CA ASN A 135 -5.53 5.11 15.44
C ASN A 135 -5.60 6.26 14.44
N SER A 136 -4.90 7.34 14.71
CA SER A 136 -4.80 8.50 13.83
C SER A 136 -3.33 8.85 13.58
N ALA A 137 -2.95 9.01 12.33
CA ALA A 137 -1.63 9.48 11.97
C ALA A 137 -1.70 10.60 10.94
N THR A 138 -0.94 11.66 11.16
CA THR A 138 -0.77 12.75 10.21
C THR A 138 0.71 12.87 9.87
N GLY A 139 1.05 12.97 8.62
CA GLY A 139 2.44 13.05 8.17
C GLY A 139 2.73 12.04 7.08
N TYR A 140 3.78 12.33 6.32
CA TYR A 140 4.22 11.48 5.23
C TYR A 140 4.65 10.09 5.73
N GLY A 141 4.28 9.04 5.01
CA GLY A 141 4.74 7.68 5.28
C GLY A 141 4.22 7.08 6.60
N SER A 142 3.14 7.59 7.16
CA SER A 142 2.61 7.12 8.43
C SER A 142 1.92 5.75 8.33
N ALA A 143 1.90 5.00 9.43
CA ALA A 143 1.29 3.67 9.48
C ALA A 143 0.38 3.50 10.68
N ASN A 144 -0.82 2.96 10.43
CA ASN A 144 -1.75 2.58 11.48
C ASN A 144 -2.12 1.09 11.35
N SER A 145 -2.13 0.38 12.48
CA SER A 145 -2.53 -1.01 12.54
C SER A 145 -3.54 -1.24 13.65
N ALA A 146 -4.65 -1.91 13.34
CA ALA A 146 -5.64 -2.32 14.33
C ALA A 146 -6.00 -3.79 14.14
N THR A 147 -5.94 -4.58 15.22
CA THR A 147 -6.35 -6.00 15.21
C THR A 147 -7.64 -6.26 15.98
N GLY A 148 -8.11 -5.30 16.74
CA GLY A 148 -9.38 -5.40 17.47
C GLY A 148 -10.59 -5.10 16.58
N SER A 149 -11.70 -5.82 16.79
CA SER A 149 -12.94 -5.55 16.08
C SER A 149 -13.50 -4.15 16.39
N ARG A 150 -14.22 -3.57 15.44
CA ARG A 150 -14.79 -2.20 15.50
C ARG A 150 -13.75 -1.10 15.69
N SER A 151 -12.55 -1.33 15.21
CA SER A 151 -11.47 -0.35 15.29
C SER A 151 -11.45 0.57 14.07
N ALA A 152 -10.88 1.77 14.24
CA ALA A 152 -10.75 2.73 13.16
C ALA A 152 -9.29 3.16 12.99
N ASN A 153 -8.83 3.20 11.74
CA ASN A 153 -7.54 3.76 11.37
C ASN A 153 -7.73 4.93 10.42
N SER A 154 -7.07 6.04 10.68
CA SER A 154 -7.07 7.22 9.83
C SER A 154 -5.66 7.70 9.54
N ALA A 155 -5.36 7.95 8.27
CA ALA A 155 -4.09 8.53 7.86
C ALA A 155 -4.31 9.68 6.88
N THR A 156 -3.72 10.84 7.12
CA THR A 156 -3.89 12.04 6.29
C THR A 156 -2.65 12.39 5.46
N GLY A 157 -1.53 11.76 5.69
CA GLY A 157 -0.30 11.98 4.93
C GLY A 157 -0.20 11.12 3.67
N SER A 158 0.57 11.60 2.70
CA SER A 158 0.87 10.82 1.49
C SER A 158 1.66 9.56 1.82
N ARG A 159 1.47 8.49 1.02
CA ARG A 159 2.12 7.19 1.17
C ARG A 159 1.91 6.53 2.53
N SER A 160 0.78 6.79 3.14
CA SER A 160 0.41 6.20 4.41
C SER A 160 -0.23 4.82 4.24
N ALA A 161 -0.12 3.98 5.25
CA ALA A 161 -0.68 2.64 5.26
C ALA A 161 -1.60 2.43 6.45
N ASN A 162 -2.82 1.95 6.21
CA ASN A 162 -3.76 1.53 7.23
C ASN A 162 -4.08 0.05 7.09
N SER A 163 -3.99 -0.70 8.20
CA SER A 163 -4.34 -2.12 8.23
C SER A 163 -5.31 -2.41 9.37
N ALA A 164 -6.42 -3.08 9.07
CA ALA A 164 -7.36 -3.56 10.07
C ALA A 164 -7.68 -5.04 9.82
N THR A 165 -7.55 -5.88 10.86
CA THR A 165 -7.84 -7.31 10.77
C THR A 165 -9.07 -7.73 11.59
N GLY A 166 -9.63 -6.83 12.37
CA GLY A 166 -10.83 -7.09 13.14
C GLY A 166 -12.11 -6.79 12.36
N ASP A 167 -13.20 -7.50 12.69
CA ASP A 167 -14.49 -7.31 12.06
C ASP A 167 -15.06 -5.90 12.33
N TRP A 168 -15.88 -5.40 11.41
CA TRP A 168 -16.54 -4.09 11.51
C TRP A 168 -15.57 -2.93 11.68
N SER A 169 -14.37 -3.05 11.18
CA SER A 169 -13.33 -2.02 11.28
C SER A 169 -13.35 -1.09 10.07
N ALA A 170 -12.78 0.11 10.25
CA ALA A 170 -12.70 1.10 9.19
C ALA A 170 -11.28 1.64 9.00
N ASN A 171 -10.87 1.76 7.74
CA ASN A 171 -9.63 2.43 7.34
C ASN A 171 -9.96 3.63 6.47
N SER A 172 -9.32 4.77 6.72
CA SER A 172 -9.44 5.97 5.90
C SER A 172 -8.06 6.54 5.57
N ALA A 173 -7.85 6.87 4.29
CA ALA A 173 -6.64 7.53 3.83
C ALA A 173 -6.96 8.69 2.88
N THR A 174 -6.36 9.87 3.10
CA THR A 174 -6.60 11.06 2.28
C THR A 174 -5.39 11.52 1.47
N GLY A 175 -4.23 10.91 1.66
CA GLY A 175 -2.99 11.31 0.97
C GLY A 175 -2.78 10.58 -0.37
N TYR A 176 -1.90 11.14 -1.18
CA TYR A 176 -1.45 10.54 -2.44
C TYR A 176 -0.78 9.17 -2.22
N GLY A 177 -1.09 8.20 -3.05
CA GLY A 177 -0.42 6.89 -3.07
C GLY A 177 -0.59 6.06 -1.79
N SER A 178 -1.63 6.33 -0.99
CA SER A 178 -1.87 5.62 0.26
C SER A 178 -2.56 4.27 0.05
N ALA A 179 -2.42 3.37 1.02
CA ALA A 179 -2.99 2.02 0.95
C ALA A 179 -3.82 1.69 2.20
N ASN A 180 -5.01 1.15 1.99
CA ASN A 180 -5.87 0.60 3.02
C ASN A 180 -6.07 -0.89 2.82
N SER A 181 -5.98 -1.68 3.89
CA SER A 181 -6.28 -3.11 3.87
C SER A 181 -7.18 -3.49 5.05
N ALA A 182 -8.29 -4.16 4.75
CA ALA A 182 -9.19 -4.71 5.75
C ALA A 182 -9.50 -6.18 5.44
N THR A 183 -9.23 -7.06 6.41
CA THR A 183 -9.48 -8.51 6.26
C THR A 183 -10.59 -9.03 7.17
N GLY A 184 -11.16 -8.19 8.02
CA GLY A 184 -12.29 -8.53 8.86
C GLY A 184 -13.63 -8.47 8.12
N TYR A 185 -14.64 -9.17 8.65
CA TYR A 185 -16.00 -9.15 8.14
C TYR A 185 -16.64 -7.76 8.28
N GLY A 186 -17.39 -7.32 7.25
CA GLY A 186 -18.19 -6.09 7.30
C GLY A 186 -17.36 -4.80 7.47
N SER A 187 -16.12 -4.80 7.08
CA SER A 187 -15.20 -3.68 7.26
C SER A 187 -15.23 -2.72 6.08
N ALA A 188 -14.76 -1.49 6.30
CA ALA A 188 -14.75 -0.44 5.29
C ALA A 188 -13.35 0.11 5.03
N ASN A 189 -13.01 0.30 3.76
CA ASN A 189 -11.82 1.03 3.31
C ASN A 189 -12.25 2.26 2.50
N LEU A 190 -11.77 3.43 2.87
CA LEU A 190 -12.03 4.69 2.17
C LEU A 190 -10.72 5.36 1.79
N SER A 191 -10.58 5.71 0.52
CA SER A 191 -9.54 6.62 0.05
C SER A 191 -10.15 7.81 -0.67
N THR A 192 -9.75 9.03 -0.28
CA THR A 192 -10.12 10.27 -0.98
C THR A 192 -8.91 10.94 -1.64
N GLY A 193 -7.74 10.34 -1.56
CA GLY A 193 -6.52 10.78 -2.22
C GLY A 193 -6.44 10.35 -3.69
N ILE A 194 -5.31 10.63 -4.31
CA ILE A 194 -5.00 10.26 -5.70
C ILE A 194 -4.14 8.97 -5.68
N GLU A 195 -4.38 8.06 -6.62
CA GLU A 195 -3.61 6.81 -6.80
C GLU A 195 -3.59 5.89 -5.57
N CYS A 196 -4.62 5.94 -4.77
CA CYS A 196 -4.74 5.10 -3.58
C CYS A 196 -5.28 3.71 -3.92
N LYS A 197 -5.04 2.77 -2.99
CA LYS A 197 -5.47 1.38 -3.10
C LYS A 197 -6.25 0.95 -1.89
N ASN A 198 -7.39 0.31 -2.14
CA ASN A 198 -8.22 -0.29 -1.12
C ASN A 198 -8.32 -1.80 -1.36
N ASP A 199 -7.92 -2.58 -0.37
CA ASP A 199 -7.98 -4.03 -0.35
C ASP A 199 -8.95 -4.49 0.74
N GLY A 200 -10.09 -5.03 0.33
CA GLY A 200 -11.15 -5.52 1.20
C GLY A 200 -11.28 -7.04 1.15
N ASN A 201 -10.25 -7.78 1.56
CA ASN A 201 -10.21 -9.26 1.50
C ASN A 201 -11.08 -9.96 2.57
N GLY A 202 -11.84 -9.23 3.37
CA GLY A 202 -12.85 -9.81 4.24
C GLY A 202 -14.21 -9.93 3.56
N GLU A 203 -15.11 -10.73 4.13
CA GLU A 203 -16.48 -10.89 3.62
C GLU A 203 -17.32 -9.62 3.86
N ARG A 204 -18.17 -9.26 2.89
CA ARG A 204 -19.12 -8.13 2.95
C ARG A 204 -18.48 -6.80 3.28
N ASN A 205 -17.27 -6.59 2.79
CA ASN A 205 -16.58 -5.33 2.93
C ASN A 205 -17.07 -4.29 1.93
N ILE A 206 -16.85 -3.01 2.24
CA ILE A 206 -17.00 -1.92 1.27
C ILE A 206 -15.65 -1.24 1.05
N CYS A 207 -15.27 -1.10 -0.22
CA CYS A 207 -14.07 -0.38 -0.63
C CYS A 207 -14.46 0.83 -1.47
N ILE A 208 -14.13 2.03 -0.99
CA ILE A 208 -14.49 3.30 -1.61
C ILE A 208 -13.21 4.00 -2.10
N GLY A 209 -13.04 4.08 -3.41
CA GLY A 209 -12.00 4.84 -4.07
C GLY A 209 -12.54 6.16 -4.62
N TRP A 210 -12.57 7.22 -3.79
CA TRP A 210 -13.08 8.55 -4.15
C TRP A 210 -11.92 9.51 -4.42
N GLY A 211 -11.41 9.50 -5.64
CA GLY A 211 -10.29 10.30 -6.11
C GLY A 211 -9.72 9.76 -7.41
N LYS A 212 -8.87 10.56 -8.06
CA LYS A 212 -8.30 10.21 -9.37
C LYS A 212 -7.44 8.93 -9.27
N ASN A 213 -7.65 8.01 -10.20
CA ASN A 213 -6.89 6.76 -10.34
C ASN A 213 -6.90 5.83 -9.10
N ASN A 214 -7.88 5.97 -8.22
CA ASN A 214 -8.02 5.05 -7.11
C ASN A 214 -8.50 3.68 -7.58
N LYS A 215 -8.02 2.64 -6.90
CA LYS A 215 -8.31 1.24 -7.22
C LYS A 215 -8.87 0.53 -5.99
N CYS A 216 -9.86 -0.32 -6.21
CA CYS A 216 -10.47 -1.14 -5.18
C CYS A 216 -10.51 -2.60 -5.59
N LYS A 217 -10.34 -3.49 -4.62
CA LYS A 217 -10.65 -4.91 -4.76
C LYS A 217 -11.36 -5.45 -3.51
N GLY A 218 -11.98 -6.61 -3.64
CA GLY A 218 -12.69 -7.23 -2.54
C GLY A 218 -12.89 -8.73 -2.74
N SER A 219 -13.42 -9.39 -1.71
CA SER A 219 -13.93 -10.77 -1.78
C SER A 219 -15.37 -10.80 -2.31
N ILE A 220 -15.84 -11.94 -2.75
CA ILE A 220 -17.22 -12.14 -3.20
C ILE A 220 -18.21 -11.61 -2.13
N GLY A 221 -19.26 -10.92 -2.58
CA GLY A 221 -20.26 -10.28 -1.73
C GLY A 221 -19.83 -8.95 -1.09
N SER A 222 -18.65 -8.44 -1.45
CA SER A 222 -18.19 -7.09 -1.08
C SER A 222 -18.61 -6.09 -2.15
N PHE A 223 -18.63 -4.78 -1.77
CA PHE A 223 -18.99 -3.70 -2.67
C PHE A 223 -17.79 -2.79 -2.96
N LEU A 224 -17.63 -2.43 -4.22
CA LEU A 224 -16.65 -1.45 -4.68
C LEU A 224 -17.36 -0.19 -5.12
N VAL A 225 -16.94 0.96 -4.58
CA VAL A 225 -17.36 2.29 -5.03
C VAL A 225 -16.16 2.94 -5.70
N LEU A 226 -16.29 3.21 -6.99
CA LEU A 226 -15.21 3.72 -7.84
C LEU A 226 -15.62 5.06 -8.43
N SER A 227 -14.69 6.00 -8.51
CA SER A 227 -14.91 7.32 -9.09
C SER A 227 -13.90 7.60 -10.20
N GLU A 228 -14.36 8.35 -11.19
CA GLU A 228 -13.57 8.85 -12.31
C GLU A 228 -13.46 10.36 -12.25
N TRP A 229 -12.25 10.85 -12.46
CA TRP A 229 -11.90 12.27 -12.41
C TRP A 229 -11.05 12.64 -13.61
N GLY A 230 -11.31 13.79 -14.20
CA GLY A 230 -10.58 14.31 -15.34
C GLY A 230 -9.17 14.78 -15.01
N GLU A 231 -8.50 15.33 -16.00
CA GLU A 231 -7.19 15.93 -15.83
C GLU A 231 -7.28 17.28 -15.08
N TRP A 232 -6.17 17.67 -14.47
CA TRP A 232 -6.06 18.96 -13.80
C TRP A 232 -6.35 20.11 -14.78
N ASN A 233 -7.36 20.93 -14.50
CA ASN A 233 -7.81 22.01 -15.36
C ASN A 233 -7.26 23.40 -15.00
N GLY A 234 -6.26 23.45 -14.08
CA GLY A 234 -5.71 24.67 -13.53
C GLY A 234 -6.33 25.07 -12.19
N LYS A 235 -7.46 24.46 -11.80
CA LYS A 235 -8.18 24.76 -10.57
C LYS A 235 -8.49 23.49 -9.76
N GLU A 236 -8.88 22.43 -10.43
CA GLU A 236 -9.31 21.17 -9.81
C GLU A 236 -9.22 20.01 -10.80
N TYR A 237 -9.31 18.78 -10.28
CA TYR A 237 -9.64 17.60 -11.07
C TYR A 237 -11.17 17.53 -11.19
N PRO A 238 -11.78 17.72 -12.38
CA PRO A 238 -13.22 17.68 -12.50
C PRO A 238 -13.76 16.27 -12.26
N PHE A 239 -14.82 16.17 -11.46
CA PHE A 239 -15.54 14.91 -11.28
C PHE A 239 -16.26 14.54 -12.58
N ILE A 240 -16.14 13.27 -13.02
CA ILE A 240 -16.77 12.73 -14.23
C ILE A 240 -17.92 11.80 -13.86
N ALA A 241 -17.63 10.74 -13.10
CA ALA A 241 -18.62 9.71 -12.77
C ALA A 241 -18.25 8.95 -11.49
N ALA A 242 -19.24 8.26 -10.93
CA ALA A 242 -19.03 7.24 -9.91
C ALA A 242 -19.97 6.06 -10.15
N LYS A 243 -19.49 4.86 -9.84
CA LYS A 243 -20.27 3.63 -9.88
C LYS A 243 -20.04 2.79 -8.61
N MET A 244 -21.07 2.08 -8.20
CA MET A 244 -21.00 1.05 -7.16
C MET A 244 -21.29 -0.30 -7.80
N VAL A 245 -20.53 -1.32 -7.44
CA VAL A 245 -20.69 -2.68 -7.96
C VAL A 245 -20.41 -3.69 -6.86
N GLU A 246 -21.12 -4.82 -6.90
CA GLU A 246 -20.84 -5.99 -6.07
C GLU A 246 -19.76 -6.86 -6.73
N VAL A 247 -18.87 -7.41 -5.92
CA VAL A 247 -17.95 -8.47 -6.34
C VAL A 247 -18.72 -9.77 -6.41
N ASP A 248 -19.18 -10.13 -7.60
CA ASP A 248 -20.05 -11.29 -7.86
C ASP A 248 -19.25 -12.57 -8.18
N GLY A 249 -17.96 -12.45 -8.44
CA GLY A 249 -17.07 -13.53 -8.83
C GLY A 249 -17.09 -13.88 -10.32
N GLU A 250 -18.00 -13.30 -11.10
CA GLU A 250 -18.15 -13.52 -12.55
C GLU A 250 -17.75 -12.28 -13.35
N THR A 251 -18.54 -11.21 -13.25
CA THR A 251 -18.28 -9.93 -13.92
C THR A 251 -17.21 -9.14 -13.17
N ILE A 252 -17.33 -9.09 -11.85
CA ILE A 252 -16.36 -8.47 -10.95
C ILE A 252 -15.72 -9.57 -10.11
N LYS A 253 -14.52 -9.97 -10.52
CA LYS A 253 -13.76 -11.06 -9.90
C LYS A 253 -13.23 -10.68 -8.53
N GLN A 254 -13.21 -11.65 -7.62
CA GLN A 254 -12.52 -11.47 -6.33
C GLN A 254 -11.02 -11.26 -6.51
N ASP A 255 -10.38 -10.62 -5.55
CA ASP A 255 -8.94 -10.36 -5.52
C ASP A 255 -8.37 -9.60 -6.73
N THR A 256 -9.24 -9.03 -7.57
CA THR A 256 -8.89 -8.25 -8.74
C THR A 256 -9.15 -6.77 -8.48
N TYR A 257 -8.15 -5.92 -8.73
CA TYR A 257 -8.35 -4.48 -8.63
C TYR A 257 -9.18 -3.95 -9.79
N TYR A 258 -10.09 -3.04 -9.47
CA TYR A 258 -10.93 -2.31 -10.43
C TYR A 258 -10.79 -0.82 -10.26
N LYS A 259 -10.95 -0.08 -11.36
CA LYS A 259 -11.09 1.37 -11.42
C LYS A 259 -12.21 1.76 -12.37
N LEU A 260 -12.67 3.01 -12.28
CA LEU A 260 -13.62 3.58 -13.26
C LEU A 260 -12.81 4.35 -14.33
N THR A 261 -13.07 4.07 -15.61
CA THR A 261 -12.42 4.73 -16.74
C THR A 261 -13.41 4.83 -17.92
N ASN A 262 -13.61 6.02 -18.47
CA ASN A 262 -14.59 6.30 -19.53
C ASN A 262 -15.99 5.83 -19.17
N GLY A 263 -16.40 5.99 -17.91
CA GLY A 263 -17.67 5.53 -17.39
C GLY A 263 -17.81 4.00 -17.25
N GLU A 264 -16.80 3.21 -17.54
CA GLU A 264 -16.79 1.76 -17.42
C GLU A 264 -15.92 1.29 -16.28
N ILE A 265 -16.37 0.22 -15.57
CA ILE A 265 -15.56 -0.47 -14.57
C ILE A 265 -14.61 -1.42 -15.31
N VAL A 266 -13.32 -1.17 -15.16
CA VAL A 266 -12.29 -1.97 -15.83
C VAL A 266 -11.34 -2.59 -14.82
N GLU A 267 -10.84 -3.77 -15.13
CA GLU A 267 -9.76 -4.37 -14.36
C GLU A 267 -8.58 -3.39 -14.35
N ALA A 268 -8.13 -3.06 -13.18
CA ALA A 268 -6.95 -2.25 -13.00
C ALA A 268 -5.79 -3.21 -12.85
N GLU A 269 -5.24 -3.55 -13.96
CA GLU A 269 -4.05 -4.39 -13.98
C GLU A 269 -2.93 -3.82 -13.10
#